data_9158ada7d8654f98465f576064ce2194
#
_entry.id   9158ada7d8654f98465f576064ce2194
#
_cell.length_a   1.000
_cell.length_b   1.000
_cell.length_c   1.000
_cell.angle_alpha   90.00
_cell.angle_beta   90.00
_cell.angle_gamma   90.00
#
_symmetry.space_group_name_H-M   'P 1'
#
loop_
_entity.id
_entity.type
_entity.pdbx_description
1 polymer ?
#
loop_
_entity_poly.entity_id
_entity_poly.type
_entity_poly.pdbx_seq_one_letter_code
_entity_poly.pdbx_strand_id
1 'polypeptide(L)'
;PISRRAGDYQTTGFYVGLMDDRFAPKGESVLEETLDFVGQLLFDYPTENGGFLDRFVQGEKTNQIYAIEAEFNDKRAYATRQLLKTMCAQDPFGLPRMGEPEDVEAITPQGLLRHYEKVRRESPVELFYVGSAEPERVQEVLLPIFARERRDYRPLPPQTELNLSPRQDACETMEVTQGKLSMGYVTPIT
;
A
#
# COMPACT_ATOMS: atom_id res chain seq x y z
N PRO A 1 -2.69 -6.06 -6.64
CA PRO A 1 -1.95 -5.43 -5.53
C PRO A 1 -2.81 -5.31 -4.28
N ILE A 2 -2.19 -5.28 -3.13
CA ILE A 2 -2.80 -5.01 -1.84
C ILE A 2 -2.05 -3.86 -1.16
N SER A 3 -2.80 -3.03 -0.43
CA SER A 3 -2.20 -2.00 0.42
C SER A 3 -2.94 -2.00 1.75
N ARG A 4 -2.20 -2.07 2.84
CA ARG A 4 -2.76 -2.07 4.19
C ARG A 4 -1.94 -1.15 5.08
N ARG A 5 -2.61 -0.54 6.05
CA ARG A 5 -1.97 0.21 7.10
C ARG A 5 -1.96 -0.62 8.38
N ALA A 6 -0.82 -0.68 9.04
CA ALA A 6 -0.63 -1.33 10.33
C ALA A 6 0.12 -0.35 11.24
N GLY A 7 -0.60 0.32 12.14
CA GLY A 7 -0.04 1.39 12.95
C GLY A 7 0.53 2.51 12.08
N ASP A 8 1.79 2.87 12.31
CA ASP A 8 2.51 3.92 11.57
C ASP A 8 3.04 3.45 10.21
N TYR A 9 2.91 2.17 9.89
CA TYR A 9 3.45 1.59 8.67
C TYR A 9 2.37 1.37 7.64
N GLN A 10 2.74 1.58 6.40
CA GLN A 10 1.96 1.17 5.24
C GLN A 10 2.66 0.00 4.57
N THR A 11 1.95 -1.12 4.43
CA THR A 11 2.42 -2.28 3.68
C THR A 11 1.79 -2.27 2.30
N THR A 12 2.58 -2.58 1.29
CA THR A 12 2.10 -2.79 -0.07
C THR A 12 2.66 -4.10 -0.62
N GLY A 13 1.91 -4.76 -1.47
CA GLY A 13 2.36 -6.03 -2.02
C GLY A 13 1.37 -6.64 -2.99
N PHE A 14 1.54 -7.92 -3.25
CA PHE A 14 0.69 -8.69 -4.13
C PHE A 14 0.04 -9.84 -3.36
N TYR A 15 -1.21 -10.07 -3.64
CA TYR A 15 -1.90 -11.31 -3.34
C TYR A 15 -2.15 -12.03 -4.66
N VAL A 16 -1.69 -13.25 -4.74
CA VAL A 16 -1.79 -14.06 -5.95
C VAL A 16 -2.43 -15.39 -5.58
N GLY A 17 -3.52 -15.73 -6.24
CA GLY A 17 -4.12 -17.05 -6.19
C GLY A 17 -3.70 -17.82 -7.43
N LEU A 18 -3.25 -19.06 -7.25
CA LEU A 18 -2.85 -19.94 -8.33
C LEU A 18 -3.48 -21.32 -8.16
N MET A 19 -3.59 -22.02 -9.28
CA MET A 19 -4.01 -23.41 -9.30
C MET A 19 -2.87 -24.30 -8.81
N ASP A 20 -3.18 -25.31 -8.05
CA ASP A 20 -2.20 -26.29 -7.61
C ASP A 20 -1.66 -27.10 -8.82
N ASP A 21 -0.34 -27.31 -8.86
CA ASP A 21 0.36 -28.02 -9.96
C ASP A 21 -0.16 -29.44 -10.18
N ARG A 22 -0.82 -30.06 -9.19
CA ARG A 22 -1.48 -31.37 -9.34
C ARG A 22 -2.62 -31.34 -10.36
N PHE A 23 -3.17 -30.18 -10.65
CA PHE A 23 -4.26 -30.00 -11.61
C PHE A 23 -3.77 -29.38 -12.92
N ALA A 24 -2.48 -29.04 -13.01
CA ALA A 24 -1.88 -28.51 -14.23
C ALA A 24 -1.68 -29.62 -15.29
N PRO A 25 -1.62 -29.26 -16.57
CA PRO A 25 -1.18 -30.18 -17.61
C PRO A 25 0.21 -30.76 -17.33
N LYS A 26 0.47 -31.98 -17.81
CA LYS A 26 1.77 -32.63 -17.59
C LYS A 26 2.91 -31.79 -18.18
N GLY A 27 3.87 -31.46 -17.32
CA GLY A 27 5.07 -30.71 -17.71
C GLY A 27 4.98 -29.21 -17.52
N GLU A 28 3.84 -28.69 -17.06
CA GLU A 28 3.67 -27.29 -16.66
C GLU A 28 3.80 -27.15 -15.14
N SER A 29 4.45 -26.08 -14.69
CA SER A 29 4.49 -25.67 -13.28
C SER A 29 3.85 -24.30 -13.13
N VAL A 30 2.61 -24.28 -12.69
CA VAL A 30 1.86 -23.05 -12.43
C VAL A 30 2.51 -22.25 -11.31
N LEU A 31 3.09 -22.93 -10.32
CA LEU A 31 3.82 -22.30 -9.23
C LEU A 31 4.99 -21.48 -9.77
N GLU A 32 5.88 -22.12 -10.58
CA GLU A 32 7.06 -21.43 -11.10
C GLU A 32 6.71 -20.26 -12.00
N GLU A 33 5.79 -20.48 -12.94
CA GLU A 33 5.34 -19.44 -13.87
C GLU A 33 4.69 -18.25 -13.13
N THR A 34 3.90 -18.54 -12.09
CA THR A 34 3.26 -17.49 -11.28
C THR A 34 4.27 -16.71 -10.47
N LEU A 35 5.25 -17.38 -9.84
CA LEU A 35 6.28 -16.71 -9.06
C LEU A 35 7.24 -15.90 -9.95
N ASP A 36 7.58 -16.43 -11.14
CA ASP A 36 8.36 -15.66 -12.12
C ASP A 36 7.60 -14.41 -12.60
N PHE A 37 6.31 -14.54 -12.86
CA PHE A 37 5.45 -13.38 -13.20
C PHE A 37 5.44 -12.34 -12.07
N VAL A 38 5.38 -12.74 -10.80
CA VAL A 38 5.52 -11.81 -9.66
C VAL A 38 6.89 -11.13 -9.69
N GLY A 39 7.94 -11.87 -10.02
CA GLY A 39 9.27 -11.32 -10.22
C GLY A 39 9.32 -10.26 -11.32
N GLN A 40 8.68 -10.53 -12.46
CA GLN A 40 8.57 -9.56 -13.56
C GLN A 40 7.82 -8.30 -13.12
N LEU A 41 6.71 -8.42 -12.40
CA LEU A 41 5.97 -7.27 -11.87
C LEU A 41 6.81 -6.41 -10.92
N LEU A 42 7.72 -7.04 -10.16
CA LEU A 42 8.55 -6.33 -9.19
C LEU A 42 9.78 -5.67 -9.82
N PHE A 43 10.39 -6.29 -10.85
CA PHE A 43 11.71 -5.91 -11.33
C PHE A 43 11.76 -5.51 -12.80
N ASP A 44 10.84 -6.00 -13.64
CA ASP A 44 10.90 -5.86 -15.09
C ASP A 44 9.80 -4.91 -15.63
N TYR A 45 9.47 -3.89 -14.86
CA TYR A 45 8.46 -2.89 -15.22
C TYR A 45 8.94 -1.96 -16.34
N PRO A 46 8.03 -1.54 -17.26
CA PRO A 46 8.39 -0.66 -18.35
C PRO A 46 8.68 0.76 -17.87
N THR A 47 9.77 1.33 -18.36
CA THR A 47 10.19 2.71 -18.05
C THR A 47 10.43 3.52 -19.32
N GLU A 48 10.26 4.83 -19.23
CA GLU A 48 10.52 5.78 -20.29
C GLU A 48 11.05 7.09 -19.69
N ASN A 49 12.06 7.69 -20.29
CA ASN A 49 12.64 8.98 -19.87
C ASN A 49 13.02 9.02 -18.37
N GLY A 50 13.52 7.91 -17.82
CA GLY A 50 13.92 7.78 -16.42
C GLY A 50 12.76 7.76 -15.42
N GLY A 51 11.56 7.42 -15.84
CA GLY A 51 10.36 7.29 -15.04
C GLY A 51 9.49 6.11 -15.47
N PHE A 52 8.40 5.85 -14.78
CA PHE A 52 7.35 4.98 -15.27
C PHE A 52 6.70 5.59 -16.52
N LEU A 53 6.01 4.77 -17.33
CA LEU A 53 5.30 5.26 -18.52
C LEU A 53 4.27 6.32 -18.13
N ASP A 54 4.41 7.52 -18.68
CA ASP A 54 3.57 8.68 -18.33
C ASP A 54 2.08 8.37 -18.45
N ARG A 55 1.67 7.71 -19.52
CA ARG A 55 0.26 7.33 -19.75
C ARG A 55 -0.34 6.50 -18.62
N PHE A 56 0.44 5.63 -17.99
CA PHE A 56 -0.03 4.83 -16.86
C PHE A 56 -0.06 5.65 -15.57
N VAL A 57 0.95 6.48 -15.36
CA VAL A 57 0.98 7.37 -14.20
C VAL A 57 -0.19 8.34 -14.22
N GLN A 58 -0.50 8.95 -15.36
CA GLN A 58 -1.63 9.87 -15.48
C GLN A 58 -2.98 9.14 -15.29
N GLY A 59 -3.12 7.94 -15.85
CA GLY A 59 -4.31 7.11 -15.64
C GLY A 59 -4.54 6.79 -14.16
N GLU A 60 -3.50 6.34 -13.46
CA GLU A 60 -3.60 6.00 -12.05
C GLU A 60 -3.79 7.23 -11.16
N LYS A 61 -3.20 8.39 -11.48
CA LYS A 61 -3.47 9.66 -10.80
C LYS A 61 -4.96 10.01 -10.89
N THR A 62 -5.53 9.92 -12.08
CA THR A 62 -6.96 10.18 -12.30
C THR A 62 -7.84 9.23 -11.47
N ASN A 63 -7.52 7.93 -11.50
CA ASN A 63 -8.24 6.93 -10.71
C ASN A 63 -8.13 7.21 -9.21
N GLN A 64 -6.94 7.59 -8.74
CA GLN A 64 -6.70 7.89 -7.32
C GLN A 64 -7.48 9.12 -6.87
N ILE A 65 -7.48 10.19 -7.67
CA ILE A 65 -8.24 11.42 -7.37
C ILE A 65 -9.73 11.09 -7.29
N TYR A 66 -10.28 10.35 -8.26
CA TYR A 66 -11.68 9.94 -8.21
C TYR A 66 -12.01 9.08 -6.98
N ALA A 67 -11.09 8.21 -6.56
CA ALA A 67 -11.27 7.42 -5.34
C ALA A 67 -11.30 8.30 -4.08
N ILE A 68 -10.45 9.33 -4.01
CA ILE A 68 -10.43 10.30 -2.91
C ILE A 68 -11.73 11.11 -2.89
N GLU A 69 -12.18 11.60 -4.05
CA GLU A 69 -13.43 12.35 -4.18
C GLU A 69 -14.65 11.49 -3.86
N ALA A 70 -14.64 10.21 -4.27
CA ALA A 70 -15.71 9.27 -3.96
C ALA A 70 -15.88 9.02 -2.45
N GLU A 71 -14.78 9.05 -1.68
CA GLU A 71 -14.83 8.95 -0.22
C GLU A 71 -15.66 10.10 0.41
N PHE A 72 -15.62 11.29 -0.18
CA PHE A 72 -16.44 12.42 0.26
C PHE A 72 -17.95 12.14 0.17
N ASN A 73 -18.38 11.29 -0.76
CA ASN A 73 -19.79 10.91 -0.92
C ASN A 73 -20.25 9.96 0.19
N ASP A 74 -19.36 9.13 0.76
CA ASP A 74 -19.62 8.38 1.98
C ASP A 74 -19.38 9.27 3.21
N LYS A 75 -20.44 9.92 3.69
CA LYS A 75 -20.36 10.87 4.81
C LYS A 75 -19.90 10.22 6.12
N ARG A 76 -20.01 8.90 6.26
CA ARG A 76 -19.47 8.18 7.43
C ARG A 76 -17.97 8.01 7.32
N ALA A 77 -17.49 7.56 6.17
CA ALA A 77 -16.05 7.44 5.89
C ALA A 77 -15.38 8.81 6.02
N TYR A 78 -15.98 9.83 5.41
CA TYR A 78 -15.51 11.21 5.49
C TYR A 78 -15.41 11.71 6.94
N ALA A 79 -16.46 11.55 7.76
CA ALA A 79 -16.45 11.97 9.17
C ALA A 79 -15.34 11.23 9.98
N THR A 80 -15.12 9.94 9.70
CA THR A 80 -14.04 9.17 10.34
C THR A 80 -12.66 9.67 9.91
N ARG A 81 -12.49 9.99 8.63
CA ARG A 81 -11.25 10.58 8.11
C ARG A 81 -10.95 11.93 8.79
N GLN A 82 -11.95 12.83 8.90
CA GLN A 82 -11.77 14.12 9.55
C GLN A 82 -11.45 13.97 11.05
N LEU A 83 -12.08 13.00 11.73
CA LEU A 83 -11.73 12.68 13.09
C LEU A 83 -10.26 12.30 13.23
N LEU A 84 -9.76 11.35 12.42
CA LEU A 84 -8.36 10.92 12.48
C LEU A 84 -7.39 12.05 12.13
N LYS A 85 -7.70 12.84 11.11
CA LYS A 85 -6.91 14.02 10.71
C LYS A 85 -6.78 15.04 11.84
N THR A 86 -7.87 15.26 12.58
CA THR A 86 -7.90 16.20 13.71
C THR A 86 -7.23 15.62 14.95
N MET A 87 -7.60 14.41 15.33
CA MET A 87 -7.11 13.75 16.55
C MET A 87 -5.63 13.41 16.49
N CYS A 88 -5.14 12.99 15.32
CA CYS A 88 -3.78 12.55 15.08
C CYS A 88 -2.97 13.54 14.21
N ALA A 89 -3.25 14.85 14.32
CA ALA A 89 -2.64 15.87 13.46
C ALA A 89 -1.10 15.93 13.57
N GLN A 90 -0.53 15.46 14.68
CA GLN A 90 0.92 15.42 14.93
C GLN A 90 1.52 14.02 14.74
N ASP A 91 0.76 13.09 14.19
CA ASP A 91 1.11 11.68 14.09
C ASP A 91 0.92 11.17 12.65
N PRO A 92 1.81 10.32 12.14
CA PRO A 92 1.64 9.71 10.81
C PRO A 92 0.30 8.99 10.64
N PHE A 93 -0.32 8.54 11.74
CA PHE A 93 -1.64 7.92 11.71
C PHE A 93 -2.75 8.87 11.26
N GLY A 94 -2.59 10.19 11.42
CA GLY A 94 -3.50 11.22 10.93
C GLY A 94 -3.46 11.44 9.42
N LEU A 95 -2.42 10.96 8.73
CA LEU A 95 -2.31 11.11 7.28
C LEU A 95 -3.40 10.30 6.57
N PRO A 96 -4.11 10.86 5.59
CA PRO A 96 -5.10 10.13 4.82
C PRO A 96 -4.46 8.94 4.09
N ARG A 97 -5.10 7.78 4.16
CA ARG A 97 -4.57 6.56 3.53
C ARG A 97 -4.42 6.70 2.00
N MET A 98 -5.32 7.43 1.36
CA MET A 98 -5.30 7.65 -0.08
C MET A 98 -4.57 8.94 -0.49
N GLY A 99 -4.05 9.71 0.46
CA GLY A 99 -3.45 11.01 0.22
C GLY A 99 -4.47 12.13 0.03
N GLU A 100 -3.99 13.28 -0.39
CA GLU A 100 -4.80 14.42 -0.80
C GLU A 100 -4.69 14.62 -2.32
N PRO A 101 -5.71 15.15 -3.00
CA PRO A 101 -5.68 15.35 -4.45
C PRO A 101 -4.45 16.12 -4.94
N GLU A 102 -4.07 17.17 -4.22
CA GLU A 102 -2.93 18.04 -4.56
C GLU A 102 -1.61 17.26 -4.53
N ASP A 103 -1.45 16.35 -3.56
CA ASP A 103 -0.27 15.49 -3.46
C ASP A 103 -0.21 14.51 -4.64
N VAL A 104 -1.37 13.95 -5.02
CA VAL A 104 -1.48 13.04 -6.18
C VAL A 104 -1.15 13.80 -7.47
N GLU A 105 -1.65 15.02 -7.64
CA GLU A 105 -1.34 15.86 -8.81
C GLU A 105 0.16 16.17 -8.92
N ALA A 106 0.84 16.35 -7.80
CA ALA A 106 2.28 16.61 -7.77
C ALA A 106 3.17 15.41 -8.14
N ILE A 107 2.62 14.19 -8.18
CA ILE A 107 3.39 12.98 -8.52
C ILE A 107 3.88 13.05 -9.97
N THR A 108 5.18 12.83 -10.15
CA THR A 108 5.81 12.72 -11.47
C THR A 108 6.25 11.26 -11.73
N PRO A 109 6.31 10.81 -13.00
CA PRO A 109 6.78 9.47 -13.35
C PRO A 109 8.16 9.14 -12.79
N GLN A 110 9.08 10.10 -12.84
CA GLN A 110 10.44 9.95 -12.31
C GLN A 110 10.47 9.91 -10.78
N GLY A 111 9.65 10.74 -10.13
CA GLY A 111 9.51 10.77 -8.67
C GLY A 111 8.96 9.46 -8.15
N LEU A 112 7.92 8.94 -8.82
CA LEU A 112 7.29 7.68 -8.45
C LEU A 112 8.24 6.49 -8.64
N LEU A 113 9.00 6.45 -9.73
CA LEU A 113 9.99 5.39 -9.95
C LEU A 113 11.07 5.40 -8.86
N ARG A 114 11.66 6.56 -8.58
CA ARG A 114 12.67 6.67 -7.50
C ARG A 114 12.14 6.22 -6.14
N HIS A 115 10.89 6.59 -5.83
CA HIS A 115 10.23 6.16 -4.59
C HIS A 115 10.03 4.65 -4.56
N TYR A 116 9.54 4.06 -5.65
CA TYR A 116 9.34 2.63 -5.79
C TYR A 116 10.64 1.84 -5.60
N GLU A 117 11.71 2.25 -6.28
CA GLU A 117 13.03 1.62 -6.16
C GLU A 117 13.60 1.74 -4.74
N LYS A 118 13.39 2.88 -4.07
CA LYS A 118 13.78 3.07 -2.68
C LYS A 118 13.03 2.10 -1.77
N VAL A 119 11.70 2.06 -1.86
CA VAL A 119 10.86 1.16 -1.04
C VAL A 119 11.28 -0.29 -1.26
N ARG A 120 11.44 -0.70 -2.51
CA ARG A 120 11.84 -2.08 -2.85
C ARG A 120 13.21 -2.46 -2.29
N ARG A 121 14.15 -1.53 -2.27
CA ARG A 121 15.52 -1.76 -1.76
C ARG A 121 15.63 -1.72 -0.24
N GLU A 122 14.93 -0.79 0.40
CA GLU A 122 15.13 -0.47 1.81
C GLU A 122 14.10 -1.13 2.75
N SER A 123 12.91 -1.48 2.25
CA SER A 123 11.85 -2.02 3.08
C SER A 123 12.00 -3.53 3.34
N PRO A 124 11.58 -4.03 4.51
CA PRO A 124 11.45 -5.47 4.74
C PRO A 124 10.47 -6.08 3.74
N VAL A 125 10.73 -7.32 3.37
CA VAL A 125 9.82 -8.12 2.54
C VAL A 125 9.45 -9.39 3.28
N GLU A 126 8.17 -9.63 3.38
CA GLU A 126 7.61 -10.84 3.94
C GLU A 126 6.86 -11.60 2.84
N LEU A 127 7.07 -12.91 2.81
CA LEU A 127 6.46 -13.82 1.85
C LEU A 127 5.67 -14.88 2.61
N PHE A 128 4.43 -15.04 2.25
CA PHE A 128 3.55 -16.05 2.80
C PHE A 128 3.07 -16.94 1.67
N TYR A 129 3.30 -18.24 1.80
CA TYR A 129 2.78 -19.24 0.89
C TYR A 129 1.83 -20.19 1.64
N VAL A 130 0.69 -20.46 1.04
CA VAL A 130 -0.27 -21.44 1.51
C VAL A 130 -0.65 -22.33 0.30
N GLY A 131 -0.27 -23.57 0.34
CA GLY A 131 -0.49 -24.51 -0.76
C GLY A 131 0.11 -25.89 -0.47
N SER A 132 0.15 -26.74 -1.47
CA SER A 132 0.63 -28.11 -1.37
C SER A 132 2.09 -28.32 -1.75
N ALA A 133 2.76 -27.28 -2.31
CA ALA A 133 4.17 -27.40 -2.66
C ALA A 133 5.04 -27.41 -1.40
N GLU A 134 6.12 -28.20 -1.46
CA GLU A 134 7.08 -28.28 -0.38
C GLU A 134 7.78 -26.93 -0.18
N PRO A 135 8.05 -26.51 1.07
CA PRO A 135 8.66 -25.22 1.38
C PRO A 135 10.00 -24.99 0.65
N GLU A 136 10.80 -26.04 0.53
CA GLU A 136 12.10 -26.00 -0.16
C GLU A 136 11.92 -25.64 -1.63
N ARG A 137 10.91 -26.20 -2.28
CA ARG A 137 10.60 -25.90 -3.69
C ARG A 137 10.18 -24.43 -3.88
N VAL A 138 9.35 -23.92 -2.98
CA VAL A 138 8.95 -22.52 -3.01
C VAL A 138 10.16 -21.60 -2.83
N GLN A 139 11.07 -21.93 -1.91
CA GLN A 139 12.29 -21.18 -1.68
C GLN A 139 13.23 -21.21 -2.88
N GLU A 140 13.42 -22.36 -3.52
CA GLU A 140 14.27 -22.52 -4.72
C GLU A 140 13.84 -21.57 -5.85
N VAL A 141 12.53 -21.35 -6.01
CA VAL A 141 12.01 -20.45 -7.04
C VAL A 141 12.09 -18.99 -6.60
N LEU A 142 11.78 -18.67 -5.35
CA LEU A 142 11.74 -17.30 -4.85
C LEU A 142 13.12 -16.67 -4.63
N LEU A 143 14.08 -17.42 -4.10
CA LEU A 143 15.39 -16.87 -3.76
C LEU A 143 16.11 -16.23 -4.95
N PRO A 144 16.16 -16.82 -6.15
CA PRO A 144 16.77 -16.20 -7.32
C PRO A 144 16.09 -14.89 -7.73
N ILE A 145 14.75 -14.79 -7.58
CA ILE A 145 13.98 -13.60 -7.94
C ILE A 145 14.42 -12.43 -7.05
N PHE A 146 14.51 -12.65 -5.74
CA PHE A 146 14.90 -11.59 -4.78
C PHE A 146 16.41 -11.35 -4.71
N ALA A 147 17.24 -12.27 -5.25
CA ALA A 147 18.68 -12.07 -5.40
C ALA A 147 19.07 -11.17 -6.59
N ARG A 148 18.12 -10.82 -7.47
CA ARG A 148 18.37 -9.95 -8.65
C ARG A 148 18.87 -8.56 -8.26
N GLU A 149 18.56 -8.08 -7.08
CA GLU A 149 18.95 -6.76 -6.58
C GLU A 149 19.59 -6.85 -5.20
N ARG A 150 20.71 -6.12 -5.01
CA ARG A 150 21.27 -5.93 -3.68
C ARG A 150 20.33 -5.06 -2.86
N ARG A 151 19.91 -5.57 -1.71
CA ARG A 151 19.03 -4.86 -0.79
C ARG A 151 19.83 -4.17 0.30
N ASP A 152 19.46 -2.94 0.58
CA ASP A 152 19.97 -2.14 1.70
C ASP A 152 18.86 -2.06 2.76
N TYR A 153 18.57 -3.22 3.36
CA TYR A 153 17.51 -3.35 4.35
C TYR A 153 17.71 -2.39 5.52
N ARG A 154 16.69 -1.62 5.79
CA ARG A 154 16.62 -0.78 6.99
C ARG A 154 15.55 -1.31 7.92
N PRO A 155 15.88 -1.59 9.19
CA PRO A 155 14.87 -1.97 10.16
C PRO A 155 13.84 -0.84 10.28
N LEU A 156 12.57 -1.23 10.41
CA LEU A 156 11.52 -0.26 10.67
C LEU A 156 11.78 0.40 12.02
N PRO A 157 11.62 1.74 12.13
CA PRO A 157 11.70 2.39 13.42
C PRO A 157 10.62 1.82 14.36
N PRO A 158 10.83 1.82 15.68
CA PRO A 158 9.78 1.43 16.60
C PRO A 158 8.56 2.35 16.42
N GLN A 159 7.36 1.80 16.62
CA GLN A 159 6.15 2.62 16.64
C GLN A 159 6.30 3.69 17.72
N THR A 160 6.07 4.93 17.32
CA THR A 160 6.09 6.05 18.26
C THR A 160 4.84 6.04 19.12
N GLU A 161 4.98 6.41 20.39
CA GLU A 161 3.82 6.68 21.22
C GLU A 161 3.01 7.80 20.58
N LEU A 162 1.69 7.63 20.52
CA LEU A 162 0.77 8.61 19.96
C LEU A 162 0.92 9.95 20.70
N ASN A 163 1.33 10.99 19.98
CA ASN A 163 1.27 12.36 20.47
C ASN A 163 -0.19 12.81 20.46
N LEU A 164 -0.81 12.78 21.63
CA LEU A 164 -2.20 13.17 21.80
C LEU A 164 -2.33 14.67 21.74
N SER A 165 -3.11 15.14 20.80
CA SER A 165 -3.62 16.51 20.84
C SER A 165 -4.62 16.68 21.97
N PRO A 166 -4.72 17.88 22.60
CA PRO A 166 -5.82 18.18 23.52
C PRO A 166 -7.17 17.90 22.87
N ARG A 167 -8.21 17.70 23.68
CA ARG A 167 -9.58 17.56 23.18
C ARG A 167 -9.88 18.63 22.13
N GLN A 168 -10.34 18.18 20.97
CA GLN A 168 -10.77 19.04 19.88
C GLN A 168 -12.19 18.65 19.45
N ASP A 169 -12.99 19.65 19.16
CA ASP A 169 -14.30 19.49 18.57
C ASP A 169 -14.30 20.23 17.23
N ALA A 170 -14.56 19.50 16.14
CA ALA A 170 -14.66 20.05 14.80
C ALA A 170 -16.07 19.82 14.25
N CYS A 171 -16.63 20.82 13.60
CA CYS A 171 -17.94 20.72 12.96
C CYS A 171 -17.87 21.30 11.56
N GLU A 172 -18.38 20.55 10.61
CA GLU A 172 -18.50 20.98 9.21
C GLU A 172 -19.97 20.91 8.79
N THR A 173 -20.44 21.99 8.18
CA THR A 173 -21.83 22.09 7.71
C THR A 173 -21.91 21.64 6.26
N MET A 174 -22.81 20.70 5.98
CA MET A 174 -23.03 20.13 4.64
C MET A 174 -24.51 20.00 4.35
N GLU A 175 -24.89 20.01 3.08
CA GLU A 175 -26.26 19.69 2.66
C GLU A 175 -26.50 18.18 2.73
N VAL A 176 -26.91 17.71 3.89
CA VAL A 176 -27.19 16.28 4.15
C VAL A 176 -28.50 16.12 4.91
N THR A 177 -29.23 15.06 4.65
CA THR A 177 -30.47 14.75 5.36
C THR A 177 -30.24 14.23 6.78
N GLN A 178 -29.05 13.75 7.08
CA GLN A 178 -28.68 13.16 8.36
C GLN A 178 -27.25 13.51 8.75
N GLY A 179 -27.07 14.17 9.89
CA GLY A 179 -25.76 14.44 10.46
C GLY A 179 -25.00 13.16 10.79
N LYS A 180 -23.68 13.21 10.70
CA LYS A 180 -22.76 12.13 11.11
C LYS A 180 -21.87 12.66 12.21
N LEU A 181 -21.78 11.89 13.30
CA LEU A 181 -20.88 12.16 14.42
C LEU A 181 -19.87 11.02 14.51
N SER A 182 -18.59 11.37 14.55
CA SER A 182 -17.49 10.45 14.86
C SER A 182 -16.78 10.93 16.11
N MET A 183 -16.52 10.04 17.04
CA MET A 183 -15.78 10.32 18.27
C MET A 183 -14.61 9.35 18.41
N GLY A 184 -13.45 9.87 18.76
CA GLY A 184 -12.23 9.07 18.97
C GLY A 184 -11.69 9.25 20.37
N TYR A 185 -11.15 8.17 20.91
CA TYR A 185 -10.46 8.14 22.17
C TYR A 185 -9.16 7.36 21.97
N VAL A 186 -8.11 7.78 22.65
CA VAL A 186 -6.86 7.03 22.70
C VAL A 186 -6.74 6.39 24.07
N THR A 187 -6.48 5.12 24.08
CA THR A 187 -6.21 4.37 25.30
C THR A 187 -4.79 3.82 25.22
N PRO A 188 -3.95 4.01 26.25
CA PRO A 188 -2.66 3.35 26.33
C PRO A 188 -2.91 1.86 26.63
N ILE A 189 -3.12 1.07 25.59
CA ILE A 189 -3.13 -0.39 25.72
C ILE A 189 -1.75 -0.87 25.28
N THR A 190 -1.00 -1.37 26.20
CA THR A 190 0.26 -2.09 26.00
C THR A 190 0.00 -3.58 25.89
#